data_90fbea304d714a7a84537d7575aeaec5
#
_entry.id   90fbea304d714a7a84537d7575aeaec5
#
_cell.length_a   1.000
_cell.length_b   1.000
_cell.length_c   1.000
_cell.angle_alpha   90.00
_cell.angle_beta   90.00
_cell.angle_gamma   90.00
#
_symmetry.space_group_name_H-M   'P 1'
#
loop_
_entity.id
_entity.type
_entity.pdbx_description
1 polymer ?
#
loop_
_entity_poly.entity_id
_entity_poly.type
_entity_poly.pdbx_seq_one_letter_code
_entity_poly.pdbx_strand_id
1 'polypeptide(L)'
;MADADIDGAHIRTLLLTLFHKYLRPMLDAGRVFAAVPPLHRIELTNVRKGQEKYRYTYSDAELNRTLLELERRGQRWKEPVQRYKGLGEMDAAQLAETTMDPRHRTLRRIKIEDAEAAAHVFDLLMGGEVAPRRDFIVGGAAELDLARIDA
;
A
#
# COMPACT_ATOMS: atom_id res chain seq x y z
N MET A 1 4.72 8.06 -0.27
CA MET A 1 3.37 7.46 -0.20
C MET A 1 2.78 7.53 -1.60
N ALA A 2 2.12 6.47 -2.05
CA ALA A 2 1.47 6.39 -3.36
C ALA A 2 0.22 5.52 -3.21
N ASP A 3 -0.74 5.70 -4.11
CA ASP A 3 -1.98 4.90 -4.15
C ASP A 3 -1.71 3.41 -4.33
N ALA A 4 -2.70 2.60 -4.01
CA ALA A 4 -2.61 1.14 -4.13
C ALA A 4 -2.89 0.64 -5.56
N ASP A 5 -3.27 1.53 -6.47
CA ASP A 5 -3.57 1.26 -7.87
C ASP A 5 -2.31 1.10 -8.75
N ILE A 6 -2.50 0.85 -10.04
CA ILE A 6 -1.44 0.67 -11.03
C ILE A 6 -0.61 1.96 -11.18
N ASP A 7 -1.25 3.12 -11.22
CA ASP A 7 -0.58 4.41 -11.36
C ASP A 7 0.27 4.72 -10.13
N GLY A 8 -0.23 4.46 -8.94
CA GLY A 8 0.54 4.58 -7.70
C GLY A 8 1.73 3.63 -7.63
N ALA A 9 1.60 2.41 -8.16
CA ALA A 9 2.71 1.48 -8.29
C ALA A 9 3.79 2.01 -9.25
N HIS A 10 3.39 2.62 -10.37
CA HIS A 10 4.30 3.25 -11.31
C HIS A 10 5.03 4.44 -10.69
N ILE A 11 4.31 5.35 -10.00
CA ILE A 11 4.90 6.48 -9.28
C ILE A 11 5.91 5.99 -8.24
N ARG A 12 5.59 4.94 -7.50
CA ARG A 12 6.50 4.34 -6.51
C ARG A 12 7.78 3.81 -7.16
N THR A 13 7.67 3.15 -8.32
CA THR A 13 8.81 2.65 -9.08
C THR A 13 9.71 3.79 -9.56
N LEU A 14 9.12 4.88 -10.06
CA LEU A 14 9.87 6.08 -10.46
C LEU A 14 10.62 6.70 -9.28
N LEU A 15 9.96 6.83 -8.11
CA LEU A 15 10.59 7.36 -6.91
C LEU A 15 11.72 6.45 -6.40
N LEU A 16 11.53 5.13 -6.41
CA LEU A 16 12.60 4.18 -6.04
C LEU A 16 13.80 4.29 -6.98
N THR A 17 13.56 4.46 -8.28
CA THR A 17 14.61 4.69 -9.27
C THR A 17 15.35 5.99 -9.02
N LEU A 18 14.64 7.08 -8.68
CA LEU A 18 15.25 8.36 -8.29
C LEU A 18 16.16 8.19 -7.06
N PHE A 19 15.67 7.55 -6.00
CA PHE A 19 16.47 7.29 -4.80
C PHE A 19 17.68 6.41 -5.11
N HIS A 20 17.53 5.38 -5.93
CA HIS A 20 18.64 4.50 -6.31
C HIS A 20 19.70 5.23 -7.12
N LYS A 21 19.32 6.02 -8.15
CA LYS A 21 20.26 6.69 -9.06
C LYS A 21 20.90 7.94 -8.47
N TYR A 22 20.16 8.73 -7.68
CA TYR A 22 20.62 10.06 -7.27
C TYR A 22 20.75 10.27 -5.76
N LEU A 23 20.06 9.46 -4.95
CA LEU A 23 19.99 9.61 -3.50
C LEU A 23 20.42 8.31 -2.79
N ARG A 24 21.33 7.57 -3.41
CA ARG A 24 21.85 6.29 -2.91
C ARG A 24 22.25 6.29 -1.44
N PRO A 25 22.98 7.31 -0.91
CA PRO A 25 23.34 7.35 0.50
C PRO A 25 22.15 7.33 1.47
N MET A 26 20.97 7.81 1.05
CA MET A 26 19.74 7.74 1.87
C MET A 26 19.20 6.32 1.96
N LEU A 27 19.27 5.55 0.86
CA LEU A 27 18.91 4.12 0.85
C LEU A 27 19.88 3.31 1.71
N ASP A 28 21.17 3.50 1.53
CA ASP A 28 22.23 2.79 2.27
C ASP A 28 22.13 3.07 3.77
N ALA A 29 21.79 4.29 4.15
CA ALA A 29 21.53 4.68 5.54
C ALA A 29 20.18 4.15 6.08
N GLY A 30 19.35 3.47 5.26
CA GLY A 30 18.05 2.94 5.65
C GLY A 30 17.03 4.02 6.04
N ARG A 31 17.11 5.19 5.43
CA ARG A 31 16.26 6.37 5.74
C ARG A 31 15.07 6.52 4.80
N VAL A 32 14.91 5.61 3.84
CA VAL A 32 13.79 5.64 2.89
C VAL A 32 12.74 4.62 3.31
N PHE A 33 11.49 5.08 3.42
CA PHE A 33 10.36 4.26 3.85
C PHE A 33 9.17 4.49 2.94
N ALA A 34 8.38 3.43 2.73
CA ALA A 34 7.05 3.53 2.16
C ALA A 34 6.03 3.56 3.29
N ALA A 35 5.19 4.59 3.35
CA ALA A 35 4.03 4.59 4.22
C ALA A 35 3.00 3.60 3.68
N VAL A 36 2.43 2.80 4.59
CA VAL A 36 1.41 1.80 4.27
C VAL A 36 0.06 2.34 4.75
N PRO A 37 -0.80 2.85 3.86
CA PRO A 37 -2.16 3.25 4.23
C PRO A 37 -3.00 2.02 4.55
N PRO A 38 -4.04 2.15 5.38
CA PRO A 38 -4.98 1.06 5.62
C PRO A 38 -5.80 0.74 4.37
N LEU A 39 -6.18 -0.52 4.25
CA LEU A 39 -7.06 -0.99 3.18
C LEU A 39 -8.54 -0.87 3.56
N HIS A 40 -8.86 -1.03 4.85
CA HIS A 40 -10.23 -0.96 5.33
C HIS A 40 -10.36 -0.10 6.59
N ARG A 41 -11.56 0.49 6.77
CA ARG A 41 -11.99 1.18 7.98
C ARG A 41 -13.28 0.57 8.48
N ILE A 42 -13.27 0.06 9.71
CA ILE A 42 -14.42 -0.47 10.42
C ILE A 42 -14.91 0.61 11.38
N GLU A 43 -16.15 1.09 11.20
CA GLU A 43 -16.78 2.05 12.10
C GLU A 43 -17.58 1.32 13.19
N LEU A 44 -17.14 1.42 14.44
CA LEU A 44 -17.80 0.80 15.59
C LEU A 44 -19.03 1.61 16.02
N THR A 45 -20.18 0.95 16.28
CA THR A 45 -21.44 1.62 16.60
C THR A 45 -21.69 1.78 18.10
N ASN A 46 -21.21 0.86 18.93
CA ASN A 46 -21.44 0.83 20.37
C ASN A 46 -20.17 1.23 21.15
N VAL A 47 -19.65 2.42 20.87
CA VAL A 47 -18.40 2.89 21.46
C VAL A 47 -18.68 3.67 22.75
N ARG A 48 -18.02 3.31 23.86
CA ARG A 48 -18.08 4.09 25.12
C ARG A 48 -17.22 5.36 24.98
N LYS A 49 -17.56 6.39 25.75
CA LYS A 49 -16.77 7.63 25.78
C LYS A 49 -15.30 7.32 26.10
N GLY A 50 -14.38 7.75 25.22
CA GLY A 50 -12.94 7.50 25.35
C GLY A 50 -12.42 6.26 24.64
N GLN A 51 -13.28 5.49 23.98
CA GLN A 51 -12.83 4.38 23.11
C GLN A 51 -12.70 4.85 21.65
N GLU A 52 -11.77 4.24 20.93
CA GLU A 52 -11.60 4.48 19.49
C GLU A 52 -12.85 4.04 18.72
N LYS A 53 -13.37 4.95 17.90
CA LYS A 53 -14.55 4.71 17.06
C LYS A 53 -14.24 3.92 15.81
N TYR A 54 -13.01 3.98 15.33
CA TYR A 54 -12.56 3.38 14.10
C TYR A 54 -11.50 2.32 14.35
N ARG A 55 -11.54 1.25 13.54
CA ARG A 55 -10.51 0.25 13.45
C ARG A 55 -10.04 0.17 12.00
N TYR A 56 -8.74 0.20 11.81
CA TYR A 56 -8.12 0.09 10.50
C TYR A 56 -7.52 -1.29 10.32
N THR A 57 -7.59 -1.83 9.10
CA THR A 57 -6.94 -3.08 8.73
C THR A 57 -6.20 -2.92 7.42
N TYR A 58 -5.11 -3.67 7.25
CA TYR A 58 -4.14 -3.51 6.16
C TYR A 58 -4.17 -4.69 5.17
N SER A 59 -5.03 -5.67 5.39
CA SER A 59 -5.27 -6.79 4.48
C SER A 59 -6.66 -7.40 4.69
N ASP A 60 -7.17 -8.12 3.68
CA ASP A 60 -8.45 -8.84 3.78
C ASP A 60 -8.40 -9.92 4.88
N ALA A 61 -7.25 -10.60 5.04
CA ALA A 61 -7.06 -11.58 6.11
C ALA A 61 -7.12 -10.94 7.51
N GLU A 62 -6.57 -9.74 7.67
CA GLU A 62 -6.64 -8.97 8.91
C GLU A 62 -8.07 -8.48 9.17
N LEU A 63 -8.78 -8.01 8.14
CA LEU A 63 -10.19 -7.64 8.23
C LEU A 63 -11.02 -8.80 8.80
N ASN A 64 -10.95 -9.97 8.18
CA ASN A 64 -11.72 -11.13 8.59
C ASN A 64 -11.44 -11.53 10.06
N ARG A 65 -10.18 -11.52 10.47
CA ARG A 65 -9.80 -11.79 11.87
C ARG A 65 -10.37 -10.75 12.83
N THR A 66 -10.29 -9.47 12.45
CA THR A 66 -10.80 -8.36 13.28
C THR A 66 -12.31 -8.42 13.43
N LEU A 67 -13.05 -8.71 12.36
CA LEU A 67 -14.51 -8.86 12.41
C LEU A 67 -14.93 -10.02 13.33
N LEU A 68 -14.28 -11.18 13.23
CA LEU A 68 -14.53 -12.31 14.13
C LEU A 68 -14.21 -11.99 15.60
N GLU A 69 -13.16 -11.19 15.85
CA GLU A 69 -12.82 -10.74 17.21
C GLU A 69 -13.88 -9.78 17.76
N LEU A 70 -14.34 -8.82 16.96
CA LEU A 70 -15.39 -7.88 17.34
C LEU A 70 -16.71 -8.60 17.63
N GLU A 71 -17.09 -9.58 16.80
CA GLU A 71 -18.28 -10.38 16.99
C GLU A 71 -18.23 -11.17 18.32
N ARG A 72 -17.11 -11.85 18.62
CA ARG A 72 -16.90 -12.57 19.90
C ARG A 72 -17.00 -11.67 21.13
N ARG A 73 -16.64 -10.38 20.97
CA ARG A 73 -16.75 -9.36 22.03
C ARG A 73 -18.13 -8.71 22.11
N GLY A 74 -19.06 -9.09 21.24
CA GLY A 74 -20.38 -8.44 21.14
C GLY A 74 -20.32 -7.00 20.66
N GLN A 75 -19.21 -6.59 20.04
CA GLN A 75 -19.01 -5.26 19.47
C GLN A 75 -19.68 -5.20 18.09
N ARG A 76 -20.48 -4.15 17.87
CA ARG A 76 -21.16 -3.92 16.57
C ARG A 76 -20.42 -2.88 15.76
N TRP A 77 -20.52 -3.00 14.45
CA TRP A 77 -19.95 -2.06 13.48
C TRP A 77 -20.98 -1.72 12.39
N LYS A 78 -20.70 -0.66 11.66
CA LYS A 78 -21.52 -0.21 10.53
C LYS A 78 -21.15 -1.01 9.27
N GLU A 79 -22.16 -1.48 8.54
CA GLU A 79 -21.98 -2.13 7.26
C GLU A 79 -22.48 -1.24 6.11
N PRO A 80 -21.89 -1.32 4.91
CA PRO A 80 -20.69 -2.10 4.59
C PRO A 80 -19.43 -1.51 5.22
N VAL A 81 -18.43 -2.36 5.48
CA VAL A 81 -17.08 -1.91 5.88
C VAL A 81 -16.50 -1.09 4.75
N GLN A 82 -15.97 0.10 5.06
CA GLN A 82 -15.36 0.95 4.05
C GLN A 82 -14.03 0.35 3.59
N ARG A 83 -13.88 0.17 2.27
CA ARG A 83 -12.63 -0.20 1.62
C ARG A 83 -12.06 1.02 0.92
N TYR A 84 -10.78 1.31 1.14
CA TYR A 84 -10.06 2.37 0.45
C TYR A 84 -9.37 1.79 -0.81
N LYS A 85 -9.70 2.36 -1.97
CA LYS A 85 -9.05 2.04 -3.23
C LYS A 85 -7.84 2.96 -3.48
N GLY A 86 -7.89 4.19 -2.98
CA GLY A 86 -6.82 5.17 -3.11
C GLY A 86 -6.81 6.17 -1.96
N LEU A 87 -5.74 6.94 -1.86
CA LEU A 87 -5.53 7.95 -0.80
C LEU A 87 -6.55 9.09 -0.88
N GLY A 88 -7.08 9.38 -2.09
CA GLY A 88 -8.11 10.40 -2.32
C GLY A 88 -9.46 10.09 -1.69
N GLU A 89 -9.69 8.85 -1.26
CA GLU A 89 -10.91 8.46 -0.53
C GLU A 89 -10.80 8.72 0.99
N MET A 90 -9.63 9.11 1.46
CA MET A 90 -9.38 9.45 2.87
C MET A 90 -9.45 10.96 3.05
N ASP A 91 -10.15 11.42 4.09
CA ASP A 91 -10.05 12.82 4.48
C ASP A 91 -8.68 13.13 5.10
N ALA A 92 -8.33 14.42 5.19
CA ALA A 92 -7.01 14.87 5.66
C ALA A 92 -6.70 14.38 7.09
N ALA A 93 -7.70 14.28 7.96
CA ALA A 93 -7.51 13.83 9.34
C ALA A 93 -7.22 12.32 9.39
N GLN A 94 -7.94 11.52 8.60
CA GLN A 94 -7.71 10.08 8.47
C GLN A 94 -6.32 9.79 7.90
N LEU A 95 -5.94 10.52 6.84
CA LEU A 95 -4.64 10.39 6.22
C LEU A 95 -3.51 10.74 7.20
N ALA A 96 -3.67 11.83 7.95
CA ALA A 96 -2.71 12.25 8.97
C ALA A 96 -2.58 11.18 10.08
N GLU A 97 -3.70 10.69 10.61
CA GLU A 97 -3.72 9.68 11.67
C GLU A 97 -3.04 8.37 11.22
N THR A 98 -3.37 7.87 10.04
CA THR A 98 -2.95 6.52 9.61
C THR A 98 -1.57 6.47 8.97
N THR A 99 -1.08 7.58 8.39
CA THR A 99 0.17 7.58 7.59
C THR A 99 1.23 8.57 8.09
N MET A 100 0.84 9.60 8.84
CA MET A 100 1.76 10.65 9.30
C MET A 100 2.05 10.58 10.80
N ASP A 101 1.05 10.27 11.63
CA ASP A 101 1.24 10.21 13.09
C ASP A 101 2.19 9.05 13.47
N PRO A 102 3.35 9.35 14.11
CA PRO A 102 4.32 8.33 14.51
C PRO A 102 3.76 7.22 15.40
N ARG A 103 2.67 7.48 16.11
CA ARG A 103 2.05 6.52 17.05
C ARG A 103 1.22 5.46 16.34
N HIS A 104 0.71 5.77 15.14
CA HIS A 104 -0.27 4.93 14.44
C HIS A 104 0.20 4.48 13.05
N ARG A 105 1.09 5.28 12.42
CA ARG A 105 1.56 4.99 11.06
C ARG A 105 2.31 3.67 10.97
N THR A 106 2.08 2.96 9.90
CA THR A 106 2.88 1.79 9.50
C THR A 106 3.83 2.19 8.37
N LEU A 107 5.13 1.93 8.58
CA LEU A 107 6.18 2.21 7.60
C LEU A 107 6.89 0.93 7.21
N ARG A 108 7.02 0.68 5.92
CA ARG A 108 7.88 -0.37 5.35
C ARG A 108 9.21 0.26 4.94
N ARG A 109 10.31 -0.20 5.56
CA ARG A 109 11.64 0.24 5.14
C ARG A 109 11.94 -0.29 3.74
N ILE A 110 12.43 0.60 2.88
CA ILE A 110 12.93 0.21 1.56
C ILE A 110 14.36 -0.29 1.73
N LYS A 111 14.60 -1.52 1.29
CA LYS A 111 15.94 -2.10 1.20
C LYS A 111 16.55 -1.75 -0.16
N ILE A 112 17.88 -1.87 -0.22
CA ILE A 112 18.60 -1.55 -1.44
C ILE A 112 18.26 -2.52 -2.59
N GLU A 113 18.01 -3.78 -2.24
CA GLU A 113 17.61 -4.79 -3.23
C GLU A 113 16.26 -4.43 -3.88
N ASP A 114 15.33 -3.89 -3.10
CA ASP A 114 14.03 -3.44 -3.63
C ASP A 114 14.22 -2.30 -4.64
N ALA A 115 15.14 -1.37 -4.38
CA ALA A 115 15.41 -0.25 -5.29
C ALA A 115 16.13 -0.69 -6.57
N GLU A 116 17.04 -1.64 -6.47
CA GLU A 116 17.74 -2.23 -7.62
C GLU A 116 16.77 -3.00 -8.52
N ALA A 117 15.94 -3.86 -7.93
CA ALA A 117 14.92 -4.59 -8.65
C ALA A 117 13.92 -3.64 -9.34
N ALA A 118 13.49 -2.59 -8.65
CA ALA A 118 12.61 -1.59 -9.25
C ALA A 118 13.27 -0.82 -10.41
N ALA A 119 14.55 -0.44 -10.26
CA ALA A 119 15.29 0.22 -11.33
C ALA A 119 15.46 -0.68 -12.55
N HIS A 120 15.79 -1.96 -12.34
CA HIS A 120 15.92 -2.94 -13.41
C HIS A 120 14.60 -3.13 -14.16
N VAL A 121 13.48 -3.34 -13.44
CA VAL A 121 12.16 -3.50 -14.06
C VAL A 121 11.74 -2.23 -14.80
N PHE A 122 12.02 -1.06 -14.23
CA PHE A 122 11.73 0.21 -14.89
C PHE A 122 12.53 0.37 -16.21
N ASP A 123 13.83 0.11 -16.20
CA ASP A 123 14.66 0.20 -17.40
C ASP A 123 14.21 -0.84 -18.46
N LEU A 124 13.78 -2.03 -18.03
CA LEU A 124 13.25 -3.07 -18.92
C LEU A 124 11.90 -2.65 -19.54
N LEU A 125 10.96 -2.14 -18.73
CA LEU A 125 9.60 -1.84 -19.18
C LEU A 125 9.48 -0.48 -19.87
N MET A 126 10.29 0.52 -19.49
CA MET A 126 10.21 1.90 -19.96
C MET A 126 11.42 2.32 -20.82
N GLY A 127 12.43 1.47 -20.96
CA GLY A 127 13.59 1.71 -21.81
C GLY A 127 13.25 1.73 -23.30
N GLY A 128 14.22 2.08 -24.14
CA GLY A 128 14.04 2.18 -25.60
C GLY A 128 13.91 0.82 -26.30
N GLU A 129 14.41 -0.27 -25.70
CA GLU A 129 14.43 -1.61 -26.29
C GLU A 129 13.07 -2.29 -26.19
N VAL A 130 12.49 -2.65 -27.34
CA VAL A 130 11.16 -3.26 -27.44
C VAL A 130 11.19 -4.76 -27.17
N ALA A 131 12.20 -5.46 -27.67
CA ALA A 131 12.25 -6.93 -27.63
C ALA A 131 12.32 -7.48 -26.19
N PRO A 132 13.21 -7.00 -25.30
CA PRO A 132 13.24 -7.44 -23.91
C PRO A 132 11.93 -7.17 -23.15
N ARG A 133 11.30 -6.02 -23.41
CA ARG A 133 10.00 -5.66 -22.83
C ARG A 133 8.90 -6.63 -23.22
N ARG A 134 8.80 -6.92 -24.54
CA ARG A 134 7.81 -7.87 -25.05
C ARG A 134 8.02 -9.25 -24.44
N ASP A 135 9.25 -9.74 -24.40
CA ASP A 135 9.57 -11.06 -23.91
C ASP A 135 9.27 -11.19 -22.40
N PHE A 136 9.53 -10.13 -21.62
CA PHE A 136 9.15 -10.05 -20.22
C PHE A 136 7.63 -10.10 -20.01
N ILE A 137 6.85 -9.31 -20.79
CA ILE A 137 5.38 -9.27 -20.70
C ILE A 137 4.77 -10.61 -21.10
N VAL A 138 5.24 -11.20 -22.22
CA VAL A 138 4.74 -12.49 -22.70
C VAL A 138 5.10 -13.61 -21.71
N GLY A 139 6.31 -13.61 -21.16
CA GLY A 139 6.74 -14.60 -20.17
C GLY A 139 5.94 -14.53 -18.87
N GLY A 140 5.57 -13.33 -18.43
CA GLY A 140 4.77 -13.10 -17.21
C GLY A 140 3.26 -13.27 -17.39
N ALA A 141 2.77 -13.34 -18.64
CA ALA A 141 1.32 -13.38 -18.90
C ALA A 141 0.63 -14.62 -18.34
N ALA A 142 1.32 -15.75 -18.23
CA ALA A 142 0.79 -16.99 -17.69
C ALA A 142 0.60 -16.94 -16.14
N GLU A 143 1.33 -16.06 -15.46
CA GLU A 143 1.26 -15.89 -14.00
C GLU A 143 0.35 -14.72 -13.59
N LEU A 144 -0.30 -14.09 -14.55
CA LEU A 144 -1.09 -12.89 -14.33
C LEU A 144 -2.40 -13.26 -13.61
N ASP A 145 -2.58 -12.73 -12.43
CA ASP A 145 -3.86 -12.79 -11.71
C ASP A 145 -4.82 -11.75 -12.31
N LEU A 146 -5.79 -12.23 -13.10
CA LEU A 146 -6.78 -11.37 -13.76
C LEU A 146 -7.59 -10.51 -12.79
N ALA A 147 -7.73 -10.93 -11.53
CA ALA A 147 -8.42 -10.14 -10.51
C ALA A 147 -7.64 -8.88 -10.09
N ARG A 148 -6.38 -8.76 -10.48
CA ARG A 148 -5.53 -7.59 -10.21
C ARG A 148 -5.47 -6.61 -11.37
N ILE A 149 -6.10 -6.94 -12.49
CA ILE A 149 -6.26 -6.02 -13.61
C ILE A 149 -7.56 -5.26 -13.36
N ASP A 150 -7.44 -4.00 -12.98
CA ASP A 150 -8.59 -3.09 -12.97
C ASP A 150 -9.02 -2.87 -14.43
N ALA A 151 -10.17 -3.45 -14.78
CA ALA A 151 -10.85 -3.21 -16.03
C ALA A 151 -11.73 -1.97 -15.90
#